data_0bd9690d400fd470625f4e6eed27837d
#
_entry.id   0bd9690d400fd470625f4e6eed27837d
#
_cell.length_a   1.000
_cell.length_b   1.000
_cell.length_c   1.000
_cell.angle_alpha   90.00
_cell.angle_beta   90.00
_cell.angle_gamma   90.00
#
_symmetry.space_group_name_H-M   'P 1'
#
loop_
_entity.id
_entity.type
_entity.pdbx_description
1 polymer ?
#
loop_
_entity_poly.entity_id
_entity_poly.type
_entity_poly.pdbx_seq_one_letter_code
_entity_poly.pdbx_strand_id
1 'polypeptide(L)'
;MKINKLWILCLLILCSCSTKNEEDIVSRGFERAELQLSAQLKVVPEPNEYPRTIKGGKLKTTKKNDWTEGFYPGCLWYVYEYNRNEDWKEAAIKWTEALEPLKKLTNHHDIGFLMYCSLGNAYRLTGNETYKDILVESARSLCTRFNQKTGCIESWN
;
A
#
# COMPACT_ATOMS: atom_id res chain seq x y z
N MET A 1 46.38 36.79 -8.48
CA MET A 1 45.96 35.59 -9.23
C MET A 1 44.53 35.80 -9.65
N LYS A 2 44.29 36.13 -10.92
CA LYS A 2 42.92 36.39 -11.44
C LYS A 2 42.27 35.05 -11.77
N ILE A 3 41.30 34.62 -10.98
CA ILE A 3 40.50 33.45 -11.27
C ILE A 3 39.63 33.79 -12.49
N ASN A 4 39.82 33.05 -13.58
CA ASN A 4 39.13 33.28 -14.86
C ASN A 4 37.63 32.99 -14.67
N LYS A 5 36.79 34.00 -14.92
CA LYS A 5 35.30 33.88 -14.85
C LYS A 5 34.75 32.75 -15.71
N LEU A 6 35.50 32.27 -16.69
CA LEU A 6 35.13 31.15 -17.56
C LEU A 6 35.07 29.81 -16.81
N TRP A 7 35.92 29.61 -15.78
CA TRP A 7 35.94 28.40 -14.99
C TRP A 7 34.73 28.27 -14.01
N ILE A 8 34.20 29.41 -13.53
CA ILE A 8 33.01 29.45 -12.67
C ILE A 8 31.76 29.11 -13.49
N LEU A 9 31.70 29.51 -14.77
CA LEU A 9 30.58 29.22 -15.67
C LEU A 9 30.51 27.71 -16.01
N CYS A 10 31.67 27.05 -16.19
CA CYS A 10 31.72 25.60 -16.46
C CYS A 10 31.31 24.76 -15.24
N LEU A 11 31.56 25.21 -14.00
CA LEU A 11 31.18 24.48 -12.78
C LEU A 11 29.66 24.53 -12.51
N LEU A 12 28.96 25.56 -12.98
CA LEU A 12 27.49 25.68 -12.83
C LEU A 12 26.69 24.84 -13.83
N ILE A 13 27.32 24.37 -14.91
CA ILE A 13 26.64 23.57 -15.95
C ILE A 13 26.64 22.08 -15.59
N LEU A 14 27.52 21.61 -14.69
CA LEU A 14 27.63 20.19 -14.34
C LEU A 14 26.63 19.71 -13.27
N CYS A 15 25.85 20.61 -12.65
CA CYS A 15 24.89 20.26 -11.58
C CYS A 15 23.44 20.08 -12.03
N SER A 16 23.14 20.11 -13.35
CA SER A 16 21.75 20.21 -13.84
C SER A 16 21.18 18.95 -14.48
N CYS A 17 21.82 17.78 -14.40
CA CYS A 17 21.39 16.62 -15.19
C CYS A 17 20.75 15.44 -14.44
N SER A 18 20.52 15.49 -13.12
CA SER A 18 20.05 14.28 -12.40
C SER A 18 18.60 14.30 -11.94
N THR A 19 17.98 15.44 -11.69
CA THR A 19 16.67 15.49 -11.01
C THR A 19 15.46 15.29 -11.92
N LYS A 20 15.57 15.62 -13.20
CA LYS A 20 14.42 15.51 -14.13
C LYS A 20 13.98 14.09 -14.44
N ASN A 21 14.88 13.11 -14.45
CA ASN A 21 14.53 11.74 -14.82
C ASN A 21 13.84 10.96 -13.70
N GLU A 22 14.20 11.18 -12.44
CA GLU A 22 13.60 10.44 -11.31
C GLU A 22 12.17 10.92 -11.01
N GLU A 23 11.96 12.22 -11.00
CA GLU A 23 10.63 12.81 -10.80
C GLU A 23 9.66 12.42 -11.94
N ASP A 24 10.14 12.34 -13.18
CA ASP A 24 9.36 11.85 -14.32
C ASP A 24 8.96 10.36 -14.18
N ILE A 25 9.86 9.51 -13.72
CA ILE A 25 9.56 8.07 -13.51
C ILE A 25 8.49 7.87 -12.44
N VAL A 26 8.60 8.57 -11.31
CA VAL A 26 7.62 8.49 -10.21
C VAL A 26 6.25 8.98 -10.66
N SER A 27 6.18 10.16 -11.28
CA SER A 27 4.95 10.74 -11.81
C SER A 27 4.25 9.78 -12.77
N ARG A 28 4.97 9.27 -13.77
CA ARG A 28 4.43 8.31 -14.74
C ARG A 28 3.97 7.00 -14.08
N GLY A 29 4.66 6.57 -13.02
CA GLY A 29 4.27 5.42 -12.22
C GLY A 29 2.91 5.62 -11.56
N PHE A 30 2.71 6.76 -10.90
CA PHE A 30 1.45 7.10 -10.25
C PHE A 30 0.33 7.35 -11.25
N GLU A 31 0.57 8.06 -12.36
CA GLU A 31 -0.43 8.22 -13.44
C GLU A 31 -0.94 6.86 -13.95
N ARG A 32 -0.03 5.91 -14.15
CA ARG A 32 -0.40 4.55 -14.56
C ARG A 32 -1.18 3.81 -13.47
N ALA A 33 -0.78 3.95 -12.20
CA ALA A 33 -1.47 3.35 -11.08
C ALA A 33 -2.91 3.89 -10.96
N GLU A 34 -3.11 5.20 -11.08
CA GLU A 34 -4.44 5.83 -11.05
C GLU A 34 -5.35 5.30 -12.15
N LEU A 35 -4.84 5.19 -13.39
CA LEU A 35 -5.61 4.64 -14.51
C LEU A 35 -6.05 3.19 -14.23
N GLN A 36 -5.13 2.36 -13.73
CA GLN A 36 -5.42 0.95 -13.46
C GLN A 36 -6.37 0.77 -12.28
N LEU A 37 -6.15 1.49 -11.17
CA LEU A 37 -6.99 1.41 -9.99
C LEU A 37 -8.40 1.96 -10.26
N SER A 38 -8.52 3.05 -11.04
CA SER A 38 -9.82 3.58 -11.49
C SER A 38 -10.58 2.56 -12.34
N ALA A 39 -9.89 1.83 -13.21
CA ALA A 39 -10.51 0.77 -14.00
C ALA A 39 -10.95 -0.42 -13.12
N GLN A 40 -10.15 -0.77 -12.12
CA GLN A 40 -10.48 -1.85 -11.16
C GLN A 40 -11.68 -1.49 -10.29
N LEU A 41 -11.76 -0.27 -9.76
CA LEU A 41 -12.91 0.22 -8.99
C LEU A 41 -14.23 0.17 -9.78
N LYS A 42 -14.19 0.36 -11.11
CA LYS A 42 -15.37 0.24 -11.97
C LYS A 42 -15.81 -1.22 -12.15
N VAL A 43 -14.88 -2.16 -12.16
CA VAL A 43 -15.17 -3.59 -12.37
C VAL A 43 -15.57 -4.27 -11.06
N VAL A 44 -14.94 -3.86 -9.95
CA VAL A 44 -15.20 -4.37 -8.60
C VAL A 44 -15.52 -3.17 -7.71
N PRO A 45 -16.75 -2.67 -7.69
CA PRO A 45 -17.11 -1.44 -6.98
C PRO A 45 -17.30 -1.63 -5.47
N GLU A 46 -17.45 -2.88 -5.01
CA GLU A 46 -17.73 -3.21 -3.61
C GLU A 46 -16.69 -4.19 -3.05
N PRO A 47 -16.29 -4.04 -1.77
CA PRO A 47 -15.23 -4.85 -1.16
C PRO A 47 -15.71 -6.25 -0.73
N ASN A 48 -16.44 -6.94 -1.60
CA ASN A 48 -16.87 -8.33 -1.40
C ASN A 48 -15.80 -9.34 -1.81
N GLU A 49 -14.92 -8.93 -2.72
CA GLU A 49 -13.78 -9.66 -3.25
C GLU A 49 -12.74 -8.65 -3.73
N TYR A 50 -11.46 -9.00 -3.70
CA TYR A 50 -10.37 -8.06 -3.98
C TYR A 50 -9.68 -8.37 -5.30
N PRO A 51 -9.32 -7.35 -6.11
CA PRO A 51 -8.52 -7.53 -7.31
C PRO A 51 -7.19 -8.23 -7.00
N ARG A 52 -6.84 -9.29 -7.75
CA ARG A 52 -5.62 -10.06 -7.51
C ARG A 52 -4.69 -10.14 -8.72
N THR A 53 -5.21 -10.53 -9.88
CA THR A 53 -4.39 -10.73 -11.07
C THR A 53 -5.22 -10.68 -12.35
N ILE A 54 -4.53 -10.64 -13.49
CA ILE A 54 -5.15 -10.78 -14.82
C ILE A 54 -4.81 -12.17 -15.37
N LYS A 55 -5.82 -12.93 -15.76
CA LYS A 55 -5.66 -14.22 -16.42
C LYS A 55 -6.54 -14.28 -17.66
N GLY A 56 -5.92 -14.53 -18.82
CA GLY A 56 -6.65 -14.55 -20.11
C GLY A 56 -7.34 -13.22 -20.42
N GLY A 57 -6.70 -12.08 -20.11
CA GLY A 57 -7.25 -10.74 -20.32
C GLY A 57 -8.39 -10.33 -19.37
N LYS A 58 -8.73 -11.17 -18.40
CA LYS A 58 -9.82 -10.91 -17.43
C LYS A 58 -9.28 -10.75 -16.02
N LEU A 59 -9.82 -9.76 -15.29
CA LEU A 59 -9.54 -9.58 -13.87
C LEU A 59 -10.00 -10.83 -13.10
N LYS A 60 -9.14 -11.32 -12.23
CA LYS A 60 -9.42 -12.34 -11.23
C LYS A 60 -9.34 -11.70 -9.86
N THR A 61 -10.30 -12.03 -9.03
CA THR A 61 -10.45 -11.56 -7.66
C THR A 61 -10.09 -12.67 -6.68
N THR A 62 -9.85 -12.29 -5.43
CA THR A 62 -9.65 -13.23 -4.33
C THR A 62 -10.99 -13.69 -3.77
N LYS A 63 -10.96 -14.82 -3.08
CA LYS A 63 -11.99 -15.18 -2.10
C LYS A 63 -11.60 -14.62 -0.74
N LYS A 64 -12.55 -14.51 0.19
CA LYS A 64 -12.32 -14.03 1.56
C LYS A 64 -11.12 -14.73 2.22
N ASN A 65 -10.30 -13.94 2.92
CA ASN A 65 -9.12 -14.35 3.67
C ASN A 65 -7.90 -14.73 2.79
N ASP A 66 -7.80 -14.21 1.58
CA ASP A 66 -6.57 -14.31 0.80
C ASP A 66 -5.54 -13.30 1.33
N TRP A 67 -4.31 -13.73 1.54
CA TRP A 67 -3.23 -12.91 2.09
C TRP A 67 -2.93 -11.62 1.33
N THR A 68 -3.37 -11.55 0.06
CA THR A 68 -3.15 -10.38 -0.80
C THR A 68 -4.21 -9.29 -0.67
N GLU A 69 -5.30 -9.52 0.06
CA GLU A 69 -6.43 -8.57 0.13
C GLU A 69 -6.03 -7.19 0.66
N GLY A 70 -5.07 -7.13 1.59
CA GLY A 70 -4.58 -5.87 2.14
C GLY A 70 -3.81 -4.98 1.16
N PHE A 71 -3.28 -5.52 0.06
CA PHE A 71 -2.48 -4.74 -0.89
C PHE A 71 -3.32 -3.79 -1.73
N TYR A 72 -4.54 -4.20 -2.11
CA TYR A 72 -5.38 -3.34 -2.93
C TYR A 72 -5.74 -2.02 -2.24
N PRO A 73 -6.32 -2.01 -1.03
CA PRO A 73 -6.51 -0.76 -0.29
C PRO A 73 -5.19 -0.04 0.03
N GLY A 74 -4.10 -0.77 0.25
CA GLY A 74 -2.77 -0.18 0.38
C GLY A 74 -2.36 0.66 -0.83
N CYS A 75 -2.61 0.17 -2.05
CA CYS A 75 -2.37 0.92 -3.29
C CYS A 75 -3.24 2.18 -3.38
N LEU A 76 -4.52 2.10 -2.98
CA LEU A 76 -5.41 3.27 -2.94
C LEU A 76 -4.89 4.34 -1.98
N TRP A 77 -4.39 3.94 -0.80
CA TRP A 77 -3.77 4.85 0.16
C TRP A 77 -2.51 5.53 -0.40
N TYR A 78 -1.65 4.81 -1.13
CA TYR A 78 -0.46 5.41 -1.75
C TYR A 78 -0.82 6.43 -2.82
N VAL A 79 -1.85 6.17 -3.63
CA VAL A 79 -2.32 7.17 -4.62
C VAL A 79 -2.86 8.40 -3.91
N TYR A 80 -3.66 8.24 -2.86
CA TYR A 80 -4.10 9.37 -2.04
C TYR A 80 -2.92 10.13 -1.43
N GLU A 81 -1.92 9.44 -0.91
CA GLU A 81 -0.72 10.09 -0.35
C GLU A 81 0.00 10.94 -1.40
N TYR A 82 0.07 10.46 -2.63
CA TYR A 82 0.74 11.13 -3.72
C TYR A 82 -0.01 12.39 -4.20
N ASN A 83 -1.31 12.29 -4.48
CA ASN A 83 -2.07 13.35 -5.14
C ASN A 83 -3.04 14.12 -4.22
N ARG A 84 -3.28 13.64 -3.00
CA ARG A 84 -4.20 14.24 -2.01
C ARG A 84 -5.64 14.40 -2.50
N ASN A 85 -6.07 13.63 -3.49
CA ASN A 85 -7.46 13.63 -3.94
C ASN A 85 -8.33 12.82 -2.98
N GLU A 86 -9.37 13.45 -2.42
CA GLU A 86 -10.26 12.84 -1.41
C GLU A 86 -11.05 11.65 -1.95
N ASP A 87 -11.34 11.56 -3.26
CA ASP A 87 -12.01 10.40 -3.85
C ASP A 87 -11.19 9.11 -3.64
N TRP A 88 -9.84 9.20 -3.74
CA TRP A 88 -8.95 8.08 -3.44
C TRP A 88 -8.95 7.71 -1.97
N LYS A 89 -9.04 8.71 -1.08
CA LYS A 89 -9.13 8.48 0.37
C LYS A 89 -10.44 7.78 0.73
N GLU A 90 -11.56 8.21 0.18
CA GLU A 90 -12.87 7.59 0.41
C GLU A 90 -12.87 6.13 -0.07
N ALA A 91 -12.36 5.88 -1.27
CA ALA A 91 -12.19 4.52 -1.78
C ALA A 91 -11.28 3.70 -0.86
N ALA A 92 -10.12 4.25 -0.45
CA ALA A 92 -9.18 3.55 0.42
C ALA A 92 -9.81 3.21 1.78
N ILE A 93 -10.56 4.12 2.39
CA ILE A 93 -11.31 3.89 3.65
C ILE A 93 -12.29 2.73 3.46
N LYS A 94 -13.18 2.82 2.45
CA LYS A 94 -14.18 1.79 2.15
C LYS A 94 -13.58 0.39 2.07
N TRP A 95 -12.50 0.26 1.31
CA TRP A 95 -11.83 -1.03 1.08
C TRP A 95 -11.02 -1.51 2.29
N THR A 96 -10.47 -0.59 3.08
CA THR A 96 -9.72 -0.90 4.29
C THR A 96 -10.65 -1.39 5.42
N GLU A 97 -11.76 -0.69 5.64
CA GLU A 97 -12.70 -1.02 6.73
C GLU A 97 -13.37 -2.37 6.52
N ALA A 98 -13.57 -2.79 5.28
CA ALA A 98 -14.09 -4.11 4.95
C ALA A 98 -13.18 -5.27 5.41
N LEU A 99 -11.90 -5.00 5.69
CA LEU A 99 -10.96 -5.99 6.23
C LEU A 99 -11.02 -6.12 7.76
N GLU A 100 -11.70 -5.21 8.47
CA GLU A 100 -11.74 -5.21 9.93
C GLU A 100 -12.10 -6.56 10.55
N PRO A 101 -13.08 -7.35 10.03
CA PRO A 101 -13.42 -8.64 10.60
C PRO A 101 -12.25 -9.63 10.63
N LEU A 102 -11.23 -9.44 9.80
CA LEU A 102 -10.07 -10.32 9.71
C LEU A 102 -9.08 -10.13 10.88
N LYS A 103 -9.23 -9.09 11.69
CA LYS A 103 -8.37 -8.82 12.86
C LYS A 103 -8.31 -9.96 13.87
N LYS A 104 -9.34 -10.85 13.88
CA LYS A 104 -9.43 -12.00 14.77
C LYS A 104 -8.96 -13.32 14.18
N LEU A 105 -8.37 -13.32 12.97
CA LEU A 105 -7.85 -14.54 12.38
C LEU A 105 -6.65 -15.07 13.18
N THR A 106 -6.69 -16.35 13.54
CA THR A 106 -5.61 -17.03 14.27
C THR A 106 -4.96 -18.16 13.47
N ASN A 107 -5.58 -18.52 12.34
CA ASN A 107 -5.14 -19.61 11.46
C ASN A 107 -4.35 -19.13 10.23
N HIS A 108 -3.94 -17.86 10.22
CA HIS A 108 -3.28 -17.24 9.08
C HIS A 108 -2.00 -16.52 9.52
N HIS A 109 -0.86 -16.89 8.95
CA HIS A 109 0.43 -16.28 9.31
C HIS A 109 0.66 -14.92 8.60
N ASP A 110 -0.02 -14.66 7.46
CA ASP A 110 0.12 -13.43 6.67
C ASP A 110 -0.81 -12.29 7.12
N ILE A 111 -1.29 -12.34 8.35
CA ILE A 111 -2.19 -11.30 8.89
C ILE A 111 -1.59 -9.90 8.82
N GLY A 112 -0.25 -9.81 8.85
CA GLY A 112 0.47 -8.55 8.65
C GLY A 112 0.24 -7.96 7.26
N PHE A 113 0.22 -8.78 6.22
CA PHE A 113 -0.08 -8.32 4.85
C PHE A 113 -1.54 -7.90 4.69
N LEU A 114 -2.45 -8.64 5.30
CA LEU A 114 -3.87 -8.31 5.29
C LEU A 114 -4.16 -6.96 5.96
N MET A 115 -3.58 -6.74 7.14
CA MET A 115 -3.98 -5.64 8.01
C MET A 115 -3.03 -4.44 7.93
N TYR A 116 -1.71 -4.65 7.92
CA TYR A 116 -0.79 -3.52 8.01
C TYR A 116 -0.62 -2.77 6.68
N CYS A 117 -0.69 -3.47 5.53
CA CYS A 117 -0.65 -2.82 4.23
C CYS A 117 -1.85 -1.88 4.00
N SER A 118 -3.00 -2.17 4.62
CA SER A 118 -4.24 -1.39 4.53
C SER A 118 -4.42 -0.45 5.73
N LEU A 119 -4.74 -0.99 6.90
CA LEU A 119 -5.01 -0.24 8.13
C LEU A 119 -3.78 0.50 8.65
N GLY A 120 -2.56 -0.02 8.42
CA GLY A 120 -1.32 0.69 8.75
C GLY A 120 -1.17 2.00 7.98
N ASN A 121 -1.46 1.99 6.68
CA ASN A 121 -1.48 3.21 5.87
C ASN A 121 -2.64 4.13 6.27
N ALA A 122 -3.83 3.58 6.55
CA ALA A 122 -4.96 4.33 7.03
C ALA A 122 -4.62 5.10 8.32
N TYR A 123 -4.05 4.41 9.33
CA TYR A 123 -3.62 5.05 10.58
C TYR A 123 -2.56 6.12 10.34
N ARG A 124 -1.52 5.81 9.58
CA ARG A 124 -0.42 6.74 9.28
C ARG A 124 -0.89 8.03 8.62
N LEU A 125 -1.87 7.94 7.71
CA LEU A 125 -2.33 9.07 6.90
C LEU A 125 -3.48 9.86 7.52
N THR A 126 -4.26 9.24 8.43
CA THR A 126 -5.44 9.86 9.05
C THR A 126 -5.28 10.17 10.53
N GLY A 127 -4.38 9.48 11.24
CA GLY A 127 -4.26 9.56 12.70
C GLY A 127 -5.45 8.97 13.45
N ASN A 128 -6.33 8.20 12.80
CA ASN A 128 -7.50 7.60 13.43
C ASN A 128 -7.09 6.43 14.33
N GLU A 129 -7.20 6.62 15.65
CA GLU A 129 -6.81 5.64 16.67
C GLU A 129 -7.59 4.32 16.57
N THR A 130 -8.80 4.31 15.99
CA THR A 130 -9.54 3.06 15.75
C THR A 130 -8.76 2.10 14.87
N TYR A 131 -8.07 2.59 13.85
CA TYR A 131 -7.24 1.74 12.98
C TYR A 131 -6.05 1.14 13.73
N LYS A 132 -5.45 1.88 14.65
CA LYS A 132 -4.39 1.39 15.52
C LYS A 132 -4.90 0.28 16.45
N ASP A 133 -6.09 0.45 17.05
CA ASP A 133 -6.69 -0.57 17.91
C ASP A 133 -6.94 -1.88 17.15
N ILE A 134 -7.43 -1.79 15.92
CA ILE A 134 -7.61 -2.93 15.01
C ILE A 134 -6.27 -3.60 14.71
N LEU A 135 -5.21 -2.84 14.44
CA LEU A 135 -3.87 -3.38 14.20
C LEU A 135 -3.30 -4.09 15.41
N VAL A 136 -3.49 -3.54 16.62
CA VAL A 136 -3.05 -4.16 17.88
C VAL A 136 -3.80 -5.48 18.11
N GLU A 137 -5.12 -5.52 17.86
CA GLU A 137 -5.90 -6.76 17.96
C GLU A 137 -5.43 -7.81 16.95
N SER A 138 -5.14 -7.39 15.71
CA SER A 138 -4.58 -8.26 14.67
C SER A 138 -3.23 -8.86 15.07
N ALA A 139 -2.35 -8.04 15.63
CA ALA A 139 -1.06 -8.49 16.15
C ALA A 139 -1.22 -9.50 17.29
N ARG A 140 -2.17 -9.28 18.20
CA ARG A 140 -2.50 -10.26 19.27
C ARG A 140 -2.99 -11.58 18.67
N SER A 141 -3.84 -11.52 17.64
CA SER A 141 -4.31 -12.72 16.94
C SER A 141 -3.14 -13.50 16.31
N LEU A 142 -2.19 -12.81 15.69
CA LEU A 142 -0.98 -13.44 15.14
C LEU A 142 -0.11 -14.04 16.26
N CYS A 143 0.02 -13.37 17.40
CA CYS A 143 0.80 -13.86 18.54
C CYS A 143 0.25 -15.18 19.14
N THR A 144 -1.01 -15.55 18.87
CA THR A 144 -1.52 -16.87 19.28
C THR A 144 -0.81 -18.03 18.61
N ARG A 145 -0.10 -17.78 17.51
CA ARG A 145 0.74 -18.75 16.79
C ARG A 145 2.17 -18.84 17.34
N PHE A 146 2.46 -18.16 18.43
CA PHE A 146 3.80 -18.21 19.05
C PHE A 146 4.08 -19.57 19.68
N ASN A 147 5.16 -20.20 19.25
CA ASN A 147 5.62 -21.48 19.78
C ASN A 147 6.77 -21.22 20.77
N GLN A 148 6.51 -21.48 22.05
CA GLN A 148 7.49 -21.27 23.12
C GLN A 148 8.76 -22.12 22.99
N LYS A 149 8.64 -23.32 22.38
CA LYS A 149 9.79 -24.23 22.23
C LYS A 149 10.79 -23.72 21.20
N THR A 150 10.30 -23.12 20.11
CA THR A 150 11.14 -22.60 19.02
C THR A 150 11.42 -21.12 19.20
N GLY A 151 10.68 -20.39 20.03
CA GLY A 151 10.77 -18.95 20.19
C GLY A 151 10.27 -18.15 19.00
N CYS A 152 9.47 -18.75 18.10
CA CYS A 152 9.01 -18.16 16.86
C CYS A 152 7.50 -18.20 16.70
N ILE A 153 6.96 -17.32 15.85
CA ILE A 153 5.58 -17.41 15.35
C ILE A 153 5.56 -18.44 14.21
N GLU A 154 4.67 -19.42 14.30
CA GLU A 154 4.55 -20.47 13.28
C GLU A 154 4.00 -19.89 11.97
N SER A 155 4.71 -20.20 10.87
CA SER A 155 4.35 -19.74 9.52
C SER A 155 3.29 -20.66 8.88
N TRP A 156 3.59 -21.94 8.77
CA TRP A 156 2.70 -22.93 8.16
C TRP A 156 2.17 -23.91 9.23
N ASN A 157 1.02 -24.53 8.94
CA ASN A 157 0.47 -25.60 9.78
C ASN A 157 1.06 -26.94 9.33
#